data_fef40acf4be003b269030e7329fa69a5
#
_entry.id   fef40acf4be003b269030e7329fa69a5
#
_cell.length_a   1.000
_cell.length_b   1.000
_cell.length_c   1.000
_cell.angle_alpha   90.00
_cell.angle_beta   90.00
_cell.angle_gamma   90.00
#
_symmetry.space_group_name_H-M   'P 1'
#
loop_
_entity.id
_entity.type
_entity.pdbx_description
1 polymer ?
#
loop_
_entity_poly.entity_id
_entity_poly.type
_entity_poly.pdbx_seq_one_letter_code
_entity_poly.pdbx_strand_id
1 'polypeptide(L)'
;MSVKILRILSKDSSLPIVEIAKQIGISDATVHLRIKHLIAAGIINKFTISIDNDRLGYTYVAFIGVNVVPGYTAEVTKYLAGLNEILELHEMLSRFDLLLKLRARNLDEMRDIVVNKVRKFPQIFEIELMTTLKTSKEEQIIDMSTSE
;
A
#
# COMPACT_ATOMS: atom_id res chain seq x y z
N MET A 1 23.81 -9.62 -1.85
CA MET A 1 23.76 -9.41 -3.32
C MET A 1 22.34 -9.23 -3.88
N SER A 2 21.34 -9.98 -3.43
CA SER A 2 19.92 -9.75 -3.81
C SER A 2 19.40 -8.40 -3.34
N VAL A 3 19.85 -7.91 -2.17
CA VAL A 3 19.52 -6.57 -1.67
C VAL A 3 19.99 -5.46 -2.61
N LYS A 4 21.16 -5.62 -3.26
CA LYS A 4 21.64 -4.64 -4.25
C LYS A 4 20.71 -4.53 -5.46
N ILE A 5 20.18 -5.66 -5.94
CA ILE A 5 19.17 -5.68 -7.03
C ILE A 5 17.89 -5.00 -6.57
N LEU A 6 17.38 -5.32 -5.39
CA LEU A 6 16.18 -4.69 -4.82
C LEU A 6 16.37 -3.17 -4.68
N ARG A 7 17.53 -2.72 -4.23
CA ARG A 7 17.87 -1.30 -4.08
C ARG A 7 17.85 -0.54 -5.41
N ILE A 8 18.31 -1.17 -6.49
CA ILE A 8 18.25 -0.58 -7.83
C ILE A 8 16.80 -0.54 -8.32
N LEU A 9 16.11 -1.67 -8.26
CA LEU A 9 14.72 -1.80 -8.72
C LEU A 9 13.74 -0.92 -7.93
N SER A 10 14.01 -0.67 -6.65
CA SER A 10 13.18 0.22 -5.82
C SER A 10 13.29 1.70 -6.23
N LYS A 11 14.39 2.09 -6.85
CA LYS A 11 14.59 3.45 -7.37
C LYS A 11 14.06 3.59 -8.79
N ASP A 12 14.34 2.60 -9.63
CA ASP A 12 13.91 2.56 -11.03
C ASP A 12 13.75 1.11 -11.50
N SER A 13 12.52 0.63 -11.51
CA SER A 13 12.20 -0.73 -11.97
C SER A 13 12.14 -0.86 -13.49
N SER A 14 12.28 0.23 -14.25
CA SER A 14 12.29 0.23 -15.72
C SER A 14 13.67 -0.08 -16.32
N LEU A 15 14.72 -0.10 -15.49
CA LEU A 15 16.08 -0.38 -15.93
C LEU A 15 16.18 -1.77 -16.56
N PRO A 16 16.81 -1.90 -17.75
CA PRO A 16 17.09 -3.18 -18.37
C PRO A 16 18.01 -4.05 -17.48
N ILE A 17 17.82 -5.36 -17.53
CA ILE A 17 18.65 -6.33 -16.78
C ILE A 17 20.13 -6.13 -17.05
N VAL A 18 20.51 -5.87 -18.30
CA VAL A 18 21.89 -5.59 -18.74
C VAL A 18 22.49 -4.42 -17.95
N GLU A 19 21.73 -3.37 -17.74
CA GLU A 19 22.20 -2.19 -17.01
C GLU A 19 22.37 -2.49 -15.51
N ILE A 20 21.42 -3.22 -14.92
CA ILE A 20 21.52 -3.71 -13.53
C ILE A 20 22.75 -4.59 -13.36
N ALA A 21 22.99 -5.51 -14.28
CA ALA A 21 24.14 -6.42 -14.28
C ALA A 21 25.48 -5.67 -14.28
N LYS A 22 25.60 -4.64 -15.12
CA LYS A 22 26.78 -3.76 -15.18
C LYS A 22 27.01 -3.03 -13.85
N GLN A 23 25.97 -2.46 -13.25
CA GLN A 23 26.08 -1.69 -12.00
C GLN A 23 26.60 -2.54 -10.83
N ILE A 24 26.24 -3.82 -10.81
CA ILE A 24 26.62 -4.71 -9.68
C ILE A 24 27.72 -5.71 -10.02
N GLY A 25 28.22 -5.74 -11.27
CA GLY A 25 29.35 -6.54 -11.70
C GLY A 25 29.08 -8.04 -11.80
N ILE A 26 27.90 -8.43 -12.28
CA ILE A 26 27.52 -9.85 -12.51
C ILE A 26 26.88 -10.04 -13.88
N SER A 27 26.66 -11.30 -14.30
CA SER A 27 26.04 -11.58 -15.59
C SER A 27 24.52 -11.29 -15.59
N ASP A 28 23.97 -10.97 -16.76
CA ASP A 28 22.54 -10.77 -17.01
C ASP A 28 21.73 -11.99 -16.55
N ALA A 29 22.21 -13.19 -16.88
CA ALA A 29 21.57 -14.45 -16.48
C ALA A 29 21.46 -14.55 -14.95
N THR A 30 22.50 -14.12 -14.23
CA THR A 30 22.51 -14.13 -12.77
C THR A 30 21.50 -13.13 -12.19
N VAL A 31 21.40 -11.92 -12.76
CA VAL A 31 20.39 -10.93 -12.35
C VAL A 31 19.00 -11.49 -12.56
N HIS A 32 18.72 -12.03 -13.77
CA HIS A 32 17.43 -12.59 -14.10
C HIS A 32 17.02 -13.73 -13.14
N LEU A 33 17.93 -14.66 -12.85
CA LEU A 33 17.68 -15.75 -11.91
C LEU A 33 17.36 -15.24 -10.51
N ARG A 34 18.09 -14.22 -10.04
CA ARG A 34 17.87 -13.64 -8.69
C ARG A 34 16.54 -12.91 -8.59
N ILE A 35 16.13 -12.16 -9.63
CA ILE A 35 14.80 -11.54 -9.68
C ILE A 35 13.72 -12.61 -9.62
N LYS A 36 13.85 -13.70 -10.39
CA LYS A 36 12.92 -14.84 -10.30
C LYS A 36 12.82 -15.45 -8.90
N HIS A 37 13.95 -15.60 -8.21
CA HIS A 37 13.97 -16.09 -6.83
C HIS A 37 13.29 -15.12 -5.87
N LEU A 38 13.49 -13.80 -6.03
CA LEU A 38 12.83 -12.79 -5.21
C LEU A 38 11.31 -12.78 -5.39
N ILE A 39 10.84 -12.99 -6.62
CA ILE A 39 9.41 -13.15 -6.92
C ILE A 39 8.88 -14.46 -6.30
N ALA A 40 9.55 -15.57 -6.50
CA ALA A 40 9.15 -16.87 -5.96
C ALA A 40 9.12 -16.90 -4.43
N ALA A 41 10.03 -16.15 -3.78
CA ALA A 41 10.08 -15.99 -2.33
C ALA A 41 9.03 -14.97 -1.79
N GLY A 42 8.25 -14.34 -2.66
CA GLY A 42 7.26 -13.31 -2.27
C GLY A 42 7.88 -11.99 -1.77
N ILE A 43 9.18 -11.76 -1.99
CA ILE A 43 9.84 -10.50 -1.63
C ILE A 43 9.48 -9.41 -2.62
N ILE A 44 9.43 -9.74 -3.92
CA ILE A 44 8.85 -8.88 -4.95
C ILE A 44 7.42 -9.37 -5.21
N ASN A 45 6.44 -8.61 -4.77
CA ASN A 45 5.02 -8.94 -4.96
C ASN A 45 4.54 -8.60 -6.36
N LYS A 46 4.99 -7.47 -6.90
CA LYS A 46 4.61 -6.97 -8.24
C LYS A 46 5.57 -5.90 -8.72
N PHE A 47 5.64 -5.72 -10.04
CA PHE A 47 6.21 -4.53 -10.66
C PHE A 47 5.08 -3.54 -10.92
N THR A 48 5.29 -2.29 -10.54
CA THR A 48 4.29 -1.23 -10.67
C THR A 48 4.97 0.12 -10.82
N ILE A 49 4.17 1.17 -11.01
CA ILE A 49 4.62 2.55 -11.10
C ILE A 49 4.17 3.33 -9.86
N SER A 50 4.94 4.35 -9.50
CA SER A 50 4.49 5.38 -8.58
C SER A 50 3.74 6.45 -9.35
N ILE A 51 2.59 6.88 -8.84
CA ILE A 51 1.70 7.85 -9.48
C ILE A 51 1.50 9.03 -8.52
N ASP A 52 1.56 10.24 -9.07
CA ASP A 52 1.13 11.44 -8.38
C ASP A 52 -0.41 11.49 -8.38
N ASN A 53 -1.01 11.01 -7.29
CA ASN A 53 -2.46 10.95 -7.16
C ASN A 53 -3.11 12.34 -7.12
N ASP A 54 -2.41 13.35 -6.61
CA ASP A 54 -2.94 14.72 -6.55
C ASP A 54 -3.08 15.33 -7.96
N ARG A 55 -2.12 15.04 -8.85
CA ARG A 55 -2.21 15.44 -10.27
C ARG A 55 -3.32 14.72 -11.03
N LEU A 56 -3.76 13.55 -10.56
CA LEU A 56 -4.93 12.86 -11.09
C LEU A 56 -6.25 13.35 -10.48
N GLY A 57 -6.19 14.34 -9.58
CA GLY A 57 -7.37 14.92 -8.93
C GLY A 57 -7.81 14.21 -7.65
N TYR A 58 -7.10 13.17 -7.19
CA TYR A 58 -7.40 12.47 -5.94
C TYR A 58 -6.68 13.14 -4.76
N THR A 59 -7.05 14.37 -4.47
CA THR A 59 -6.38 15.23 -3.49
C THR A 59 -6.84 15.02 -2.05
N TYR A 60 -8.03 14.41 -1.86
CA TYR A 60 -8.62 14.22 -0.55
C TYR A 60 -8.16 12.91 0.07
N VAL A 61 -7.30 12.98 1.09
CA VAL A 61 -6.79 11.81 1.82
C VAL A 61 -7.40 11.75 3.20
N ALA A 62 -7.91 10.60 3.59
CA ALA A 62 -8.44 10.37 4.92
C ALA A 62 -7.98 9.03 5.49
N PHE A 63 -7.86 9.01 6.82
CA PHE A 63 -7.78 7.79 7.59
C PHE A 63 -9.11 7.56 8.30
N ILE A 64 -9.53 6.31 8.37
CA ILE A 64 -10.80 5.95 9.00
C ILE A 64 -10.50 4.94 10.10
N GLY A 65 -10.81 5.33 11.35
CA GLY A 65 -10.85 4.43 12.48
C GLY A 65 -12.19 3.71 12.52
N VAL A 66 -12.17 2.39 12.69
CA VAL A 66 -13.35 1.54 12.70
C VAL A 66 -13.34 0.65 13.93
N ASN A 67 -14.49 0.59 14.62
CA ASN A 67 -14.73 -0.38 15.68
C ASN A 67 -15.78 -1.41 15.26
N VAL A 68 -15.50 -2.66 15.60
CA VAL A 68 -16.23 -3.83 15.12
C VAL A 68 -16.80 -4.59 16.32
N VAL A 69 -18.00 -5.11 16.17
CA VAL A 69 -18.61 -6.01 17.18
C VAL A 69 -17.65 -7.19 17.44
N PRO A 70 -17.35 -7.49 18.73
CA PRO A 70 -16.45 -8.60 19.08
C PRO A 70 -16.85 -9.91 18.39
N GLY A 71 -15.85 -10.62 17.85
CA GLY A 71 -16.04 -11.87 17.12
C GLY A 71 -16.22 -11.72 15.59
N TYR A 72 -16.41 -10.49 15.07
CA TYR A 72 -16.63 -10.25 13.64
C TYR A 72 -15.45 -9.60 12.92
N THR A 73 -14.33 -9.39 13.60
CA THR A 73 -13.18 -8.68 13.02
C THR A 73 -12.69 -9.34 11.73
N ALA A 74 -12.58 -10.67 11.69
CA ALA A 74 -12.10 -11.38 10.50
C ALA A 74 -13.04 -11.21 9.29
N GLU A 75 -14.36 -11.26 9.50
CA GLU A 75 -15.36 -11.08 8.44
C GLU A 75 -15.35 -9.64 7.92
N VAL A 76 -15.31 -8.66 8.83
CA VAL A 76 -15.25 -7.23 8.48
C VAL A 76 -13.96 -6.92 7.74
N THR A 77 -12.81 -7.40 8.22
CA THR A 77 -11.52 -7.23 7.55
C THR A 77 -11.54 -7.80 6.13
N LYS A 78 -12.09 -9.00 5.95
CA LYS A 78 -12.23 -9.61 4.62
C LYS A 78 -13.12 -8.79 3.70
N TYR A 79 -14.25 -8.28 4.20
CA TYR A 79 -15.15 -7.43 3.43
C TYR A 79 -14.47 -6.13 3.01
N LEU A 80 -13.87 -5.41 3.97
CA LEU A 80 -13.21 -4.12 3.71
C LEU A 80 -12.01 -4.26 2.78
N ALA A 81 -11.20 -5.30 2.94
CA ALA A 81 -10.07 -5.59 2.06
C ALA A 81 -10.47 -5.86 0.60
N GLY A 82 -11.72 -6.27 0.37
CA GLY A 82 -12.28 -6.45 -0.97
C GLY A 82 -12.74 -5.15 -1.65
N LEU A 83 -12.79 -4.02 -0.94
CA LEU A 83 -13.18 -2.73 -1.51
C LEU A 83 -11.98 -2.06 -2.19
N ASN A 84 -12.11 -1.75 -3.46
CA ASN A 84 -11.03 -1.13 -4.27
C ASN A 84 -10.66 0.29 -3.78
N GLU A 85 -11.57 0.98 -3.11
CA GLU A 85 -11.36 2.32 -2.59
C GLU A 85 -10.47 2.34 -1.35
N ILE A 86 -10.30 1.20 -0.67
CA ILE A 86 -9.42 1.09 0.48
C ILE A 86 -8.01 0.80 0.00
N LEU A 87 -7.10 1.72 0.27
CA LEU A 87 -5.69 1.63 -0.13
C LEU A 87 -4.85 0.85 0.87
N GLU A 88 -5.17 1.01 2.16
CA GLU A 88 -4.51 0.33 3.27
C GLU A 88 -5.55 -0.07 4.31
N LEU A 89 -5.35 -1.22 4.93
CA LEU A 89 -6.18 -1.75 6.01
C LEU A 89 -5.26 -2.40 7.04
N HIS A 90 -5.31 -1.88 8.28
CA HIS A 90 -4.50 -2.36 9.39
C HIS A 90 -5.38 -2.76 10.57
N GLU A 91 -5.11 -3.90 11.19
CA GLU A 91 -5.64 -4.24 12.51
C GLU A 91 -4.80 -3.52 13.56
N MET A 92 -5.45 -2.91 14.55
CA MET A 92 -4.82 -1.99 15.49
C MET A 92 -4.93 -2.47 16.93
N LEU A 93 -3.92 -2.12 17.72
CA LEU A 93 -3.98 -2.14 19.19
C LEU A 93 -4.13 -0.70 19.69
N SER A 94 -5.33 -0.14 19.57
CA SER A 94 -5.65 1.24 19.97
C SER A 94 -7.13 1.35 20.31
N ARG A 95 -7.66 2.59 20.38
CA ARG A 95 -9.12 2.81 20.53
C ARG A 95 -9.93 2.29 19.33
N PHE A 96 -9.29 2.09 18.17
CA PHE A 96 -9.91 1.50 16.99
C PHE A 96 -9.40 0.09 16.77
N ASP A 97 -10.28 -0.81 16.33
CA ASP A 97 -9.93 -2.16 15.93
C ASP A 97 -9.22 -2.18 14.56
N LEU A 98 -9.67 -1.31 13.64
CA LEU A 98 -9.13 -1.21 12.28
C LEU A 98 -8.81 0.25 11.93
N LEU A 99 -7.77 0.43 11.13
CA LEU A 99 -7.41 1.70 10.50
C LEU A 99 -7.37 1.52 8.99
N LEU A 100 -8.12 2.35 8.28
CA LEU A 100 -8.20 2.38 6.83
C LEU A 100 -7.54 3.66 6.31
N LYS A 101 -6.95 3.57 5.10
CA LYS A 101 -6.54 4.73 4.31
C LYS A 101 -7.30 4.76 3.01
N LEU A 102 -7.88 5.91 2.68
CA LEU A 102 -8.64 6.14 1.45
C LEU A 102 -8.20 7.43 0.78
N ARG A 103 -8.37 7.49 -0.53
CA ARG A 103 -8.27 8.71 -1.32
C ARG A 103 -9.56 8.92 -2.11
N ALA A 104 -9.95 10.19 -2.26
CA ALA A 104 -11.08 10.63 -3.05
C ALA A 104 -10.76 11.96 -3.73
N ARG A 105 -11.60 12.40 -4.65
CA ARG A 105 -11.45 13.70 -5.31
C ARG A 105 -11.89 14.84 -4.41
N ASN A 106 -12.86 14.59 -3.53
CA ASN A 106 -13.43 15.58 -2.63
C ASN A 106 -14.11 14.92 -1.43
N LEU A 107 -14.61 15.74 -0.52
CA LEU A 107 -15.32 15.28 0.67
C LEU A 107 -16.63 14.52 0.36
N ASP A 108 -17.35 14.93 -0.67
CA ASP A 108 -18.63 14.28 -1.03
C ASP A 108 -18.42 12.86 -1.52
N GLU A 109 -17.40 12.64 -2.37
CA GLU A 109 -17.00 11.29 -2.80
C GLU A 109 -16.53 10.46 -1.62
N MET A 110 -15.71 11.04 -0.72
CA MET A 110 -15.25 10.35 0.50
C MET A 110 -16.42 9.94 1.37
N ARG A 111 -17.38 10.84 1.59
CA ARG A 111 -18.60 10.57 2.37
C ARG A 111 -19.42 9.45 1.74
N ASP A 112 -19.57 9.45 0.43
CA ASP A 112 -20.30 8.41 -0.28
C ASP A 112 -19.68 7.03 -0.07
N ILE A 113 -18.35 6.92 -0.18
CA ILE A 113 -17.60 5.68 0.09
C ILE A 113 -17.84 5.21 1.52
N VAL A 114 -17.72 6.11 2.49
CA VAL A 114 -17.90 5.77 3.92
C VAL A 114 -19.32 5.28 4.20
N VAL A 115 -20.32 6.01 3.73
CA VAL A 115 -21.74 5.72 4.03
C VAL A 115 -22.21 4.48 3.27
N ASN A 116 -21.91 4.38 1.99
CA ASN A 116 -22.49 3.37 1.11
C ASN A 116 -21.66 2.10 0.98
N LYS A 117 -20.38 2.13 1.38
CA LYS A 117 -19.47 0.98 1.29
C LYS A 117 -18.94 0.54 2.64
N VAL A 118 -18.28 1.44 3.39
CA VAL A 118 -17.66 1.06 4.67
C VAL A 118 -18.72 0.72 5.72
N ARG A 119 -19.71 1.59 5.93
CA ARG A 119 -20.80 1.38 6.92
C ARG A 119 -21.80 0.31 6.53
N LYS A 120 -21.72 -0.21 5.33
CA LYS A 120 -22.68 -1.22 4.87
C LYS A 120 -22.62 -2.53 5.66
N PHE A 121 -21.50 -2.83 6.28
CA PHE A 121 -21.35 -4.04 7.10
C PHE A 121 -21.97 -3.80 8.49
N PRO A 122 -23.02 -4.57 8.91
CA PRO A 122 -23.79 -4.25 10.11
C PRO A 122 -23.01 -4.31 11.42
N GLN A 123 -21.92 -5.08 11.44
CA GLN A 123 -21.08 -5.27 12.61
C GLN A 123 -20.07 -4.14 12.83
N ILE A 124 -20.03 -3.16 11.96
CA ILE A 124 -19.29 -1.91 12.18
C ILE A 124 -20.21 -0.97 12.96
N PHE A 125 -19.86 -0.69 14.22
CA PHE A 125 -20.70 0.14 15.08
C PHE A 125 -20.18 1.56 15.30
N GLU A 126 -18.89 1.81 15.06
CA GLU A 126 -18.28 3.13 15.20
C GLU A 126 -17.32 3.39 14.04
N ILE A 127 -17.38 4.59 13.48
CA ILE A 127 -16.48 5.08 12.43
C ILE A 127 -16.07 6.51 12.77
N GLU A 128 -14.76 6.78 12.74
CA GLU A 128 -14.21 8.13 12.83
C GLU A 128 -13.44 8.45 11.55
N LEU A 129 -13.87 9.49 10.84
CA LEU A 129 -13.20 10.01 9.65
C LEU A 129 -12.18 11.05 10.05
N MET A 130 -10.91 10.76 9.82
CA MET A 130 -9.78 11.64 10.09
C MET A 130 -9.22 12.18 8.77
N THR A 131 -9.57 13.42 8.43
CA THR A 131 -9.09 14.07 7.21
C THR A 131 -7.67 14.57 7.39
N THR A 132 -6.79 14.31 6.43
CA THR A 132 -5.45 14.90 6.42
C THR A 132 -5.50 16.34 5.93
N LEU A 133 -4.70 17.22 6.53
CA LEU A 133 -4.50 18.59 6.02
C LEU A 133 -3.51 18.59 4.86
N LYS A 134 -2.45 17.80 4.96
CA LYS A 134 -1.39 17.69 3.97
C LYS A 134 -0.64 16.39 4.15
N THR A 135 -0.35 15.70 3.06
CA THR A 135 0.60 14.59 3.04
C THR A 135 1.98 15.12 2.65
N SER A 136 2.91 15.13 3.59
CA SER A 136 4.27 15.64 3.36
C SER A 136 5.22 14.54 2.86
N LYS A 137 4.91 13.28 3.14
CA LYS A 137 5.67 12.11 2.67
C LYS A 137 4.74 10.88 2.63
N GLU A 138 4.84 10.14 1.54
CA GLU A 138 4.16 8.87 1.36
C GLU A 138 5.11 7.93 0.61
N GLU A 139 5.71 7.00 1.32
CA GLU A 139 6.68 6.05 0.79
C GLU A 139 6.35 4.65 1.32
N GLN A 140 6.24 3.67 0.42
CA GLN A 140 5.91 2.29 0.79
C GLN A 140 7.14 1.38 0.86
N ILE A 141 8.23 1.77 0.20
CA ILE A 141 9.44 0.96 0.14
C ILE A 141 10.39 1.44 1.22
N ILE A 142 10.82 0.51 2.08
CA ILE A 142 11.81 0.80 3.12
C ILE A 142 13.14 1.21 2.51
N ASP A 143 13.88 2.10 3.16
CA ASP A 143 15.24 2.42 2.76
C ASP A 143 16.16 1.23 3.03
N MET A 144 16.76 0.70 1.96
CA MET A 144 17.69 -0.42 1.98
C MET A 144 19.15 0.02 1.91
N SER A 145 19.45 1.30 2.13
CA SER A 145 20.81 1.85 2.00
C SER A 145 21.80 1.25 2.99
N THR A 146 21.33 0.88 4.18
CA THR A 146 22.14 0.31 5.28
C THR A 146 22.11 -1.22 5.36
N SER A 147 21.34 -1.89 4.49
CA SER A 147 21.27 -3.35 4.47
C SER A 147 22.44 -3.92 3.66
N GLU A 148 23.33 -4.66 4.30
CA GLU A 148 24.43 -5.40 3.67
C GLU A 148 23.96 -6.71 2.99
#